data_d85d1f4b40f517acd78ce676624dcdc4
#
_entry.id   d85d1f4b40f517acd78ce676624dcdc4
#
_cell.length_a   1.000
_cell.length_b   1.000
_cell.length_c   1.000
_cell.angle_alpha   90.00
_cell.angle_beta   90.00
_cell.angle_gamma   90.00
#
_symmetry.space_group_name_H-M   'P 1'
#
loop_
_entity.id
_entity.type
_entity.pdbx_description
1 polymer ?
#
loop_
_entity_poly.entity_id
_entity_poly.type
_entity_poly.pdbx_seq_one_letter_code
_entity_poly.pdbx_strand_id
1 'polypeptide(L)'
;MDYALRLVRATRPAEEGAPGFVREWLSWGAGPRAAQYLVLAAKARAVLSGRYAATCDDVRWAALPVLGHRISTNFTADSEGVSPSQVVERLLAEVKEPSEADYLARAPGRTR
;
A
#
# COMPACT_ATOMS: atom_id res chain seq x y z
N MET A 1 2.96 10.57 -3.15
CA MET A 1 1.82 9.81 -3.68
C MET A 1 0.94 9.27 -2.59
N ASP A 2 -0.29 9.73 -2.55
CA ASP A 2 -1.24 9.33 -1.50
C ASP A 2 -1.54 7.84 -1.50
N TYR A 3 -1.65 7.23 -2.67
CA TYR A 3 -2.00 5.81 -2.76
C TYR A 3 -0.90 4.92 -2.17
N ALA A 4 0.36 5.25 -2.44
CA ALA A 4 1.48 4.50 -1.87
C ALA A 4 1.45 4.57 -0.34
N LEU A 5 1.19 5.75 0.20
CA LEU A 5 1.10 5.96 1.64
C LEU A 5 -0.09 5.20 2.25
N ARG A 6 -1.24 5.19 1.57
CA ARG A 6 -2.40 4.43 2.01
C ARG A 6 -2.09 2.95 2.09
N LEU A 7 -1.42 2.41 1.07
CA LEU A 7 -1.06 0.99 1.05
C LEU A 7 -0.12 0.65 2.21
N VAL A 8 0.91 1.46 2.41
CA VAL A 8 1.88 1.21 3.48
C VAL A 8 1.21 1.27 4.85
N ARG A 9 0.39 2.27 5.10
CA ARG A 9 -0.31 2.39 6.37
C ARG A 9 -1.28 1.24 6.61
N ALA A 10 -1.93 0.77 5.55
CA ALA A 10 -2.86 -0.35 5.66
C ALA A 10 -2.16 -1.65 6.05
N THR A 11 -0.83 -1.76 5.85
CA THR A 11 -0.09 -2.95 6.28
C THR A 11 0.21 -2.96 7.78
N ARG A 12 -0.01 -1.86 8.48
CA ARG A 12 0.36 -1.74 9.89
C ARG A 12 -0.81 -2.11 10.80
N PRO A 13 -0.73 -3.24 11.53
CA PRO A 13 -1.85 -3.68 12.37
C PRO A 13 -2.26 -2.69 13.45
N ALA A 14 -1.30 -1.88 13.92
CA ALA A 14 -1.57 -0.90 14.97
C ALA A 14 -2.25 0.37 14.47
N GLU A 15 -2.27 0.60 13.15
CA GLU A 15 -2.93 1.77 12.57
C GLU A 15 -4.44 1.65 12.70
N GLU A 16 -5.09 2.76 13.02
CA GLU A 16 -6.52 2.79 13.26
C GLU A 16 -7.33 2.37 12.04
N GLY A 17 -6.91 2.74 10.86
CA GLY A 17 -7.61 2.42 9.62
C GLY A 17 -7.23 1.10 8.98
N ALA A 18 -6.43 0.26 9.65
CA ALA A 18 -5.99 -0.99 9.07
C ALA A 18 -7.16 -1.96 8.87
N PRO A 19 -7.22 -2.66 7.72
CA PRO A 19 -8.24 -3.69 7.51
C PRO A 19 -8.16 -4.79 8.55
N GLY A 20 -9.29 -5.42 8.83
CA GLY A 20 -9.35 -6.50 9.84
C GLY A 20 -8.42 -7.65 9.56
N PHE A 21 -8.28 -8.06 8.29
CA PHE A 21 -7.40 -9.18 7.94
C PHE A 21 -5.92 -8.86 8.21
N VAL A 22 -5.54 -7.59 8.13
CA VAL A 22 -4.18 -7.17 8.46
C VAL A 22 -3.91 -7.41 9.94
N ARG A 23 -4.85 -7.04 10.80
CA ARG A 23 -4.70 -7.29 12.24
C ARG A 23 -4.68 -8.78 12.57
N GLU A 24 -5.40 -9.57 11.80
CA GLU A 24 -5.46 -11.02 12.01
C GLU A 24 -4.19 -11.73 11.56
N TRP A 25 -3.59 -11.30 10.44
CA TRP A 25 -2.53 -12.05 9.79
C TRP A 25 -1.12 -11.46 9.86
N LEU A 26 -0.98 -10.21 10.25
CA LEU A 26 0.34 -9.58 10.28
C LEU A 26 0.82 -9.33 11.70
N SER A 27 2.08 -9.67 11.95
CA SER A 27 2.77 -9.29 13.18
C SER A 27 3.13 -7.82 13.17
N TRP A 28 3.68 -7.38 12.05
CA TRP A 28 3.92 -5.96 11.80
C TRP A 28 3.92 -5.69 10.30
N GLY A 29 3.69 -4.44 9.97
CA GLY A 29 3.62 -4.00 8.59
C GLY A 29 4.92 -3.38 8.11
N ALA A 30 4.83 -2.76 6.93
CA ALA A 30 5.96 -2.12 6.29
C ALA A 30 6.42 -0.88 7.05
N GLY A 31 7.72 -0.65 7.09
CA GLY A 31 8.30 0.48 7.77
C GLY A 31 8.17 1.79 6.99
N PRO A 32 8.70 2.90 7.56
CA PRO A 32 8.52 4.23 6.96
C PRO A 32 9.11 4.36 5.56
N ARG A 33 10.15 3.61 5.23
CA ARG A 33 10.79 3.71 3.91
C ARG A 33 10.04 2.99 2.81
N ALA A 34 9.08 2.14 3.15
CA ALA A 34 8.35 1.37 2.15
C ALA A 34 7.60 2.27 1.16
N ALA A 35 7.01 3.37 1.65
CA ALA A 35 6.33 4.32 0.77
C ALA A 35 7.30 4.94 -0.24
N GLN A 36 8.52 5.26 0.20
CA GLN A 36 9.55 5.81 -0.68
C GLN A 36 9.93 4.81 -1.77
N TYR A 37 10.11 3.55 -1.40
CA TYR A 37 10.45 2.50 -2.36
C TYR A 37 9.32 2.26 -3.36
N LEU A 38 8.07 2.30 -2.89
CA LEU A 38 6.92 2.19 -3.79
C LEU A 38 6.90 3.32 -4.82
N VAL A 39 7.11 4.54 -4.37
CA VAL A 39 7.12 5.70 -5.26
C VAL A 39 8.26 5.60 -6.27
N LEU A 40 9.46 5.22 -5.81
CA LEU A 40 10.62 5.07 -6.70
C LEU A 40 10.37 3.99 -7.76
N ALA A 41 9.85 2.84 -7.36
CA ALA A 41 9.56 1.76 -8.29
C ALA A 41 8.47 2.14 -9.28
N ALA A 42 7.44 2.85 -8.80
CA ALA A 42 6.36 3.32 -9.66
C ALA A 42 6.88 4.33 -10.69
N LYS A 43 7.74 5.25 -10.27
CA LYS A 43 8.36 6.22 -11.19
C LYS A 43 9.25 5.54 -12.22
N ALA A 44 10.02 4.54 -11.80
CA ALA A 44 10.88 3.79 -12.73
C ALA A 44 10.03 3.10 -13.80
N ARG A 45 8.91 2.49 -13.39
CA ARG A 45 8.01 1.86 -14.35
C ARG A 45 7.42 2.87 -15.33
N ALA A 46 7.02 4.03 -14.83
CA ALA A 46 6.47 5.10 -15.66
C ALA A 46 7.47 5.55 -16.73
N VAL A 47 8.72 5.77 -16.33
CA VAL A 47 9.78 6.16 -17.25
C VAL A 47 10.03 5.10 -18.32
N LEU A 48 10.10 3.83 -17.91
CA LEU A 48 10.28 2.71 -18.83
C LEU A 48 9.12 2.58 -19.82
N SER A 49 7.95 3.04 -19.44
CA SER A 49 6.75 3.03 -20.29
C SER A 49 6.60 4.32 -21.10
N GLY A 50 7.55 5.23 -21.00
CA GLY A 50 7.52 6.49 -21.75
C GLY A 50 6.61 7.56 -21.17
N ARG A 51 6.25 7.45 -19.89
CA ARG A 51 5.40 8.43 -19.20
C ARG A 51 6.22 9.32 -18.28
N TYR A 52 5.72 10.53 -18.04
CA TYR A 52 6.41 11.48 -17.17
C TYR A 52 6.08 11.31 -15.70
N ALA A 53 4.91 10.79 -15.39
CA ALA A 53 4.45 10.71 -14.01
C ALA A 53 3.95 9.31 -13.70
N ALA A 54 4.19 8.86 -12.48
CA ALA A 54 3.69 7.60 -11.99
C ALA A 54 2.19 7.70 -11.68
N THR A 55 1.46 6.64 -11.98
CA THR A 55 0.03 6.52 -11.70
C THR A 55 -0.21 5.51 -10.59
N CYS A 56 -1.46 5.39 -10.15
CA CYS A 56 -1.81 4.37 -9.17
C CYS A 56 -1.56 2.96 -9.70
N ASP A 57 -1.72 2.74 -11.01
CA ASP A 57 -1.40 1.44 -11.60
C ASP A 57 0.07 1.09 -11.44
N ASP A 58 0.96 2.08 -11.57
CA ASP A 58 2.38 1.86 -11.36
C ASP A 58 2.68 1.47 -9.91
N VAL A 59 1.98 2.10 -8.96
CA VAL A 59 2.11 1.77 -7.54
C VAL A 59 1.60 0.35 -7.29
N ARG A 60 0.47 -0.04 -7.86
CA ARG A 60 -0.07 -1.38 -7.73
C ARG A 60 0.91 -2.43 -8.27
N TRP A 61 1.52 -2.14 -9.41
CA TRP A 61 2.53 -3.02 -9.99
C TRP A 61 3.72 -3.21 -9.04
N ALA A 62 4.15 -2.13 -8.39
CA ALA A 62 5.30 -2.15 -7.49
C ALA A 62 5.00 -2.77 -6.13
N ALA A 63 3.72 -2.83 -5.74
CA ALA A 63 3.34 -3.21 -4.39
C ALA A 63 3.80 -4.61 -3.98
N LEU A 64 3.61 -5.60 -4.85
CA LEU A 64 3.97 -6.97 -4.52
C LEU A 64 5.46 -7.14 -4.26
N PRO A 65 6.36 -6.73 -5.19
CA PRO A 65 7.79 -6.89 -4.94
C PRO A 65 8.31 -6.01 -3.80
N VAL A 66 7.72 -4.84 -3.56
CA VAL A 66 8.19 -3.95 -2.50
C VAL A 66 7.65 -4.35 -1.14
N LEU A 67 6.34 -4.56 -1.04
CA LEU A 67 5.71 -4.84 0.26
C LEU A 67 5.83 -6.30 0.67
N GLY A 68 5.87 -7.22 -0.27
CA GLY A 68 5.93 -8.65 0.02
C GLY A 68 7.11 -9.06 0.89
N HIS A 69 8.20 -8.30 0.85
CA HIS A 69 9.40 -8.57 1.63
C HIS A 69 9.52 -7.69 2.87
N ARG A 70 8.55 -6.82 3.12
CA ARG A 70 8.61 -5.84 4.21
C ARG A 70 7.50 -5.97 5.23
N ILE A 71 6.66 -6.98 5.08
CA ILE A 71 5.62 -7.30 6.06
C ILE A 71 5.91 -8.68 6.66
N SER A 72 5.49 -8.89 7.90
CA SER A 72 5.68 -10.17 8.58
C SER A 72 4.34 -10.77 8.93
N THR A 73 4.09 -11.98 8.44
CA THR A 73 2.91 -12.74 8.81
C THR A 73 3.08 -13.33 10.20
N ASN A 74 1.98 -13.54 10.89
CA ASN A 74 1.98 -14.13 12.21
C ASN A 74 1.67 -15.63 12.15
N PHE A 75 1.58 -16.27 13.32
CA PHE A 75 1.31 -17.71 13.41
C PHE A 75 -0.06 -18.06 12.81
N THR A 76 -1.06 -17.21 13.00
CA THR A 76 -2.41 -17.45 12.46
C THR A 76 -2.35 -17.54 10.94
N ALA A 77 -1.66 -16.60 10.29
CA ALA A 77 -1.51 -16.61 8.84
C ALA A 77 -0.77 -17.87 8.38
N ASP A 78 0.31 -18.22 9.05
CA ASP A 78 1.10 -19.40 8.70
C ASP A 78 0.26 -20.67 8.83
N SER A 79 -0.57 -20.77 9.88
CA SER A 79 -1.46 -21.91 10.09
C SER A 79 -2.52 -22.05 9.01
N GLU A 80 -2.99 -20.93 8.48
CA GLU A 80 -4.02 -20.90 7.45
C GLU A 80 -3.43 -20.95 6.04
N GLY A 81 -2.12 -21.00 5.92
CA GLY A 81 -1.46 -21.04 4.61
C GLY A 81 -1.46 -19.72 3.88
N VAL A 82 -1.54 -18.61 4.60
CA VAL A 82 -1.55 -17.27 4.01
C VAL A 82 -0.12 -16.75 3.92
N SER A 83 0.31 -16.43 2.71
CA SER A 83 1.65 -15.88 2.48
C SER A 83 1.61 -14.35 2.47
N PRO A 84 2.78 -13.69 2.66
CA PRO A 84 2.84 -12.23 2.52
C PRO A 84 2.32 -11.73 1.18
N SER A 85 2.60 -12.46 0.09
CA SER A 85 2.10 -12.11 -1.24
C SER A 85 0.58 -12.07 -1.29
N GLN A 86 -0.07 -13.03 -0.67
CA GLN A 86 -1.54 -13.08 -0.62
C GLN A 86 -2.10 -11.91 0.18
N VAL A 87 -1.42 -11.50 1.24
CA VAL A 87 -1.84 -10.33 2.02
C VAL A 87 -1.74 -9.06 1.16
N VAL A 88 -0.65 -8.90 0.41
CA VAL A 88 -0.49 -7.73 -0.46
C VAL A 88 -1.56 -7.72 -1.55
N GLU A 89 -1.84 -8.87 -2.16
CA GLU A 89 -2.88 -8.95 -3.19
C GLU A 89 -4.24 -8.54 -2.64
N ARG A 90 -4.56 -8.97 -1.43
CA ARG A 90 -5.82 -8.60 -0.80
C ARG A 90 -5.87 -7.12 -0.44
N LEU A 91 -4.73 -6.56 -0.01
CA LEU A 91 -4.63 -5.12 0.22
C LEU A 91 -4.93 -4.32 -1.05
N LEU A 92 -4.38 -4.76 -2.18
CA LEU A 92 -4.61 -4.09 -3.45
C LEU A 92 -6.08 -4.15 -3.88
N ALA A 93 -6.79 -5.20 -3.49
CA ALA A 93 -8.20 -5.33 -3.78
C ALA A 93 -9.07 -4.45 -2.88
N GLU A 94 -8.66 -4.26 -1.62
CA GLU A 94 -9.48 -3.55 -0.63
C GLU A 94 -9.11 -2.10 -0.40
N VAL A 95 -7.83 -1.74 -0.54
CA VAL A 95 -7.41 -0.34 -0.42
C VAL A 95 -7.69 0.38 -1.72
N LYS A 96 -8.56 1.36 -1.66
CA LYS A 96 -8.98 2.08 -2.86
C LYS A 96 -8.01 3.20 -3.21
N GLU A 97 -7.88 3.45 -4.51
CA GLU A 97 -7.14 4.60 -5.00
C GLU A 97 -7.84 5.88 -4.56
N PRO A 98 -7.06 6.96 -4.27
CA PRO A 98 -7.67 8.24 -3.95
C PRO A 98 -8.53 8.73 -5.10
N SER A 99 -9.74 9.18 -4.78
CA SER A 99 -10.66 9.76 -5.76
C SER A 99 -10.52 11.27 -5.74
N GLU A 100 -11.13 11.92 -6.74
CA GLU A 100 -11.19 13.38 -6.78
C GLU A 100 -11.88 13.92 -5.52
N ALA A 101 -12.92 13.25 -5.07
CA ALA A 101 -13.62 13.65 -3.87
C ALA A 101 -12.73 13.60 -2.64
N ASP A 102 -11.86 12.59 -2.55
CA ASP A 102 -10.89 12.49 -1.45
C ASP A 102 -9.92 13.66 -1.45
N TYR A 103 -9.41 14.04 -2.62
CA TYR A 103 -8.51 15.17 -2.73
C TYR A 103 -9.20 16.47 -2.34
N LEU A 104 -10.42 16.68 -2.79
CA LEU A 104 -11.19 17.88 -2.46
C LEU A 104 -11.44 17.96 -0.95
N ALA A 105 -11.80 16.86 -0.33
CA ALA A 105 -12.08 16.82 1.10
C ALA A 105 -10.85 17.12 1.95
N ARG A 106 -9.65 16.80 1.45
CA ARG A 106 -8.42 16.95 2.21
C ARG A 106 -7.60 18.18 1.86
N ALA A 107 -7.95 18.88 0.80
CA ALA A 107 -7.19 20.05 0.35
C ALA A 107 -7.28 21.16 1.41
N PRO A 108 -6.18 21.53 2.07
CA PRO A 108 -6.26 22.45 3.20
C PRO A 108 -6.69 23.86 2.82
N GLY A 109 -6.37 24.30 1.63
CA GLY A 109 -6.74 25.64 1.19
C GLY A 109 -8.22 25.82 0.82
N ARG A 110 -8.98 24.74 0.77
CA ARG A 110 -10.35 24.79 0.30
C ARG A 110 -11.38 24.97 1.39
N THR A 111 -11.05 24.59 2.57
CA THR A 111 -11.98 24.57 3.69
C THR A 111 -11.88 25.80 4.57
N ARG A 112 -11.10 26.75 4.16
CA ARG A 112 -10.87 27.98 4.93
C ARG A 112 -11.52 29.17 4.30
#